data_acc329e685b6475d9b38e9fcde6cb752
#
_entry.id   acc329e685b6475d9b38e9fcde6cb752
#
_cell.length_a   1.000
_cell.length_b   1.000
_cell.length_c   1.000
_cell.angle_alpha   90.00
_cell.angle_beta   90.00
_cell.angle_gamma   90.00
#
_symmetry.space_group_name_H-M   'P 1'
#
loop_
_entity.id
_entity.type
_entity.pdbx_description
1 polymer ?
#
loop_
_entity_poly.entity_id
_entity_poly.type
_entity_poly.pdbx_seq_one_letter_code
_entity_poly.pdbx_strand_id
1 'polypeptide(L)'
;MSGAQQARHEFEQFHAQARRDNTTSILYVGAFVVTFIGIAYAAVPLYRLLCKRTGFMGTPKTEPVVRDIETLKPLDSHRKLQIKFAGQVSTMLDWSFKPEQRHVTVVPGETTLAFFKAYNNSDKPIVGVATYNVVPEQVAPYFNKIQCFCFDEQQLEPKEDIDMPVFFFIDPEFANDPLMDDITEITLSYTFFKASGR
;
A
#
# COMPACT_ATOMS: atom_id res chain seq x y z
N MET A 1 -27.77 5.25 74.92
CA MET A 1 -27.34 4.43 73.76
C MET A 1 -25.93 3.94 74.08
N SER A 2 -25.73 2.62 74.10
CA SER A 2 -24.48 2.03 74.56
C SER A 2 -23.33 2.27 73.57
N GLY A 3 -22.13 2.60 74.03
CA GLY A 3 -20.95 2.88 73.18
C GLY A 3 -20.60 1.76 72.21
N ALA A 4 -21.08 0.52 72.47
CA ALA A 4 -20.97 -0.61 71.54
C ALA A 4 -21.79 -0.47 70.25
N GLN A 5 -22.90 0.26 70.25
CA GLN A 5 -23.75 0.53 69.11
C GLN A 5 -23.13 1.61 68.21
N GLN A 6 -22.49 2.62 68.81
CA GLN A 6 -21.79 3.64 68.05
C GLN A 6 -20.56 3.08 67.34
N ALA A 7 -19.75 2.25 67.97
CA ALA A 7 -18.57 1.61 67.36
C ALA A 7 -18.98 0.64 66.21
N ARG A 8 -20.09 -0.02 66.29
CA ARG A 8 -20.61 -0.84 65.17
C ARG A 8 -21.03 0.02 63.97
N HIS A 9 -21.68 1.14 64.21
CA HIS A 9 -22.10 2.06 63.17
C HIS A 9 -20.92 2.70 62.43
N GLU A 10 -19.89 3.11 63.17
CA GLU A 10 -18.64 3.65 62.58
C GLU A 10 -17.91 2.58 61.76
N PHE A 11 -17.85 1.32 62.23
CA PHE A 11 -17.22 0.23 61.53
C PHE A 11 -17.98 -0.14 60.24
N GLU A 12 -19.33 -0.18 60.24
CA GLU A 12 -20.13 -0.42 59.06
C GLU A 12 -19.98 0.71 58.02
N GLN A 13 -19.94 1.97 58.45
CA GLN A 13 -19.76 3.13 57.59
C GLN A 13 -18.35 3.07 56.93
N PHE A 14 -17.30 2.75 57.68
CA PHE A 14 -15.96 2.65 57.18
C PHE A 14 -15.84 1.52 56.09
N HIS A 15 -16.41 0.37 56.36
CA HIS A 15 -16.43 -0.71 55.38
C HIS A 15 -17.29 -0.42 54.14
N ALA A 16 -18.39 0.31 54.31
CA ALA A 16 -19.24 0.74 53.20
C ALA A 16 -18.52 1.74 52.30
N GLN A 17 -17.76 2.65 52.91
CA GLN A 17 -16.98 3.67 52.21
C GLN A 17 -15.78 3.05 51.49
N ALA A 18 -15.03 2.16 52.14
CA ALA A 18 -13.93 1.42 51.55
C ALA A 18 -14.40 0.54 50.38
N ARG A 19 -15.59 -0.05 50.44
CA ARG A 19 -16.18 -0.79 49.34
C ARG A 19 -16.52 0.10 48.16
N ARG A 20 -17.07 1.29 48.37
CA ARG A 20 -17.39 2.23 47.29
C ARG A 20 -16.12 2.73 46.62
N ASP A 21 -15.10 3.07 47.36
CA ASP A 21 -13.84 3.55 46.81
C ASP A 21 -13.13 2.48 46.01
N ASN A 22 -13.13 1.23 46.49
CA ASN A 22 -12.57 0.10 45.78
C ASN A 22 -13.34 -0.22 44.49
N THR A 23 -14.69 -0.18 44.52
CA THR A 23 -15.51 -0.39 43.35
C THR A 23 -15.27 0.69 42.29
N THR A 24 -15.17 1.96 42.72
CA THR A 24 -14.85 3.07 41.83
C THR A 24 -13.48 2.90 41.17
N SER A 25 -12.47 2.52 41.95
CA SER A 25 -11.12 2.27 41.45
C SER A 25 -11.12 1.10 40.43
N ILE A 26 -11.81 0.02 40.70
CA ILE A 26 -11.94 -1.12 39.77
C ILE A 26 -12.62 -0.69 38.46
N LEU A 27 -13.66 0.14 38.54
CA LEU A 27 -14.34 0.66 37.35
C LEU A 27 -13.42 1.55 36.49
N TYR A 28 -12.61 2.42 37.12
CA TYR A 28 -11.63 3.24 36.40
C TYR A 28 -10.54 2.38 35.72
N VAL A 29 -10.02 1.39 36.42
CA VAL A 29 -9.06 0.44 35.83
C VAL A 29 -9.69 -0.33 34.67
N GLY A 30 -10.90 -0.80 34.85
CA GLY A 30 -11.63 -1.50 33.78
C GLY A 30 -11.89 -0.61 32.55
N ALA A 31 -12.31 0.64 32.78
CA ALA A 31 -12.50 1.62 31.70
C ALA A 31 -11.18 1.92 30.96
N PHE A 32 -10.08 2.06 31.70
CA PHE A 32 -8.76 2.27 31.11
C PHE A 32 -8.33 1.11 30.21
N VAL A 33 -8.47 -0.13 30.69
CA VAL A 33 -8.15 -1.33 29.91
C VAL A 33 -8.97 -1.42 28.63
N VAL A 34 -10.30 -1.22 28.73
CA VAL A 34 -11.20 -1.26 27.57
C VAL A 34 -10.83 -0.17 26.56
N THR A 35 -10.53 1.04 27.04
CA THR A 35 -10.12 2.16 26.17
C THR A 35 -8.81 1.84 25.45
N PHE A 36 -7.83 1.29 26.16
CA PHE A 36 -6.54 0.94 25.59
C PHE A 36 -6.67 -0.16 24.52
N ILE A 37 -7.47 -1.19 24.77
CA ILE A 37 -7.80 -2.22 23.79
C ILE A 37 -8.50 -1.61 22.57
N GLY A 38 -9.46 -0.73 22.78
CA GLY A 38 -10.17 -0.04 21.70
C GLY A 38 -9.23 0.78 20.80
N ILE A 39 -8.31 1.52 21.40
CA ILE A 39 -7.29 2.28 20.66
C ILE A 39 -6.37 1.34 19.88
N ALA A 40 -5.92 0.25 20.46
CA ALA A 40 -5.05 -0.73 19.78
C ALA A 40 -5.73 -1.34 18.55
N TYR A 41 -7.00 -1.71 18.67
CA TYR A 41 -7.77 -2.24 17.53
C TYR A 41 -8.08 -1.16 16.48
N ALA A 42 -8.32 0.08 16.89
CA ALA A 42 -8.59 1.19 15.97
C ALA A 42 -7.34 1.65 15.21
N ALA A 43 -6.15 1.47 15.79
CA ALA A 43 -4.88 1.89 15.17
C ALA A 43 -4.63 1.20 13.82
N VAL A 44 -4.96 -0.09 13.68
CA VAL A 44 -4.72 -0.86 12.46
C VAL A 44 -5.54 -0.34 11.26
N PRO A 45 -6.88 -0.20 11.35
CA PRO A 45 -7.66 0.32 10.23
C PRO A 45 -7.32 1.78 9.92
N LEU A 46 -7.03 2.59 10.96
CA LEU A 46 -6.63 3.97 10.78
C LEU A 46 -5.30 4.09 10.03
N TYR A 47 -4.31 3.27 10.39
CA TYR A 47 -3.04 3.20 9.68
C TYR A 47 -3.22 2.78 8.20
N ARG A 48 -4.04 1.76 7.93
CA ARG A 48 -4.36 1.35 6.56
C ARG A 48 -5.02 2.47 5.75
N LEU A 49 -5.94 3.22 6.38
CA LEU A 49 -6.59 4.34 5.73
C LEU A 49 -5.59 5.46 5.41
N LEU A 50 -4.68 5.74 6.36
CA LEU A 50 -3.60 6.72 6.17
C LEU A 50 -2.70 6.32 4.99
N CYS A 51 -2.21 5.07 4.95
CA CYS A 51 -1.36 4.59 3.86
C CYS A 51 -2.07 4.64 2.51
N LYS A 52 -3.37 4.28 2.46
CA LYS A 52 -4.16 4.37 1.22
C LYS A 52 -4.35 5.81 0.73
N ARG A 53 -4.49 6.78 1.64
CA ARG A 53 -4.68 8.19 1.26
C ARG A 53 -3.39 8.89 0.90
N THR A 54 -2.31 8.56 1.59
CA THR A 54 -1.02 9.24 1.41
C THR A 54 -0.12 8.57 0.38
N GLY A 55 -0.43 7.31 -0.04
CA GLY A 55 0.46 6.53 -0.90
C GLY A 55 1.83 6.24 -0.25
N PHE A 56 1.91 6.29 1.07
CA PHE A 56 3.14 6.07 1.81
C PHE A 56 3.73 4.69 1.49
N MET A 57 5.04 4.61 1.29
CA MET A 57 5.81 3.44 0.86
C MET A 57 5.68 3.10 -0.66
N GLY A 58 5.31 4.07 -1.52
CA GLY A 58 5.32 3.87 -2.97
C GLY A 58 4.29 2.87 -3.50
N THR A 59 3.26 2.54 -2.69
CA THR A 59 2.14 1.72 -3.16
C THR A 59 1.12 2.61 -3.86
N PRO A 60 0.95 2.50 -5.18
CA PRO A 60 -0.04 3.29 -5.90
C PRO A 60 -1.46 2.91 -5.47
N LYS A 61 -2.38 3.83 -5.63
CA LYS A 61 -3.81 3.60 -5.36
C LYS A 61 -4.30 2.41 -6.19
N THR A 62 -4.74 1.35 -5.51
CA THR A 62 -5.23 0.12 -6.17
C THR A 62 -6.67 0.26 -6.68
N GLU A 63 -7.35 1.34 -6.30
CA GLU A 63 -8.69 1.58 -6.82
C GLU A 63 -8.58 2.05 -8.27
N PRO A 64 -9.27 1.36 -9.20
CA PRO A 64 -9.34 1.84 -10.56
C PRO A 64 -10.03 3.21 -10.51
N VAL A 65 -9.27 4.26 -10.69
CA VAL A 65 -9.84 5.56 -11.02
C VAL A 65 -10.45 5.36 -12.41
N VAL A 66 -11.74 5.00 -12.45
CA VAL A 66 -12.53 5.03 -13.68
C VAL A 66 -12.74 6.51 -14.01
N ARG A 67 -11.66 7.19 -14.35
CA ARG A 67 -11.75 8.40 -15.16
C ARG A 67 -11.91 7.90 -16.58
N ASP A 68 -12.95 8.36 -17.24
CA ASP A 68 -13.15 8.07 -18.65
C ASP A 68 -11.84 8.39 -19.39
N ILE A 69 -11.18 7.34 -19.90
CA ILE A 69 -9.91 7.45 -20.64
C ILE A 69 -10.07 8.45 -21.81
N GLU A 70 -11.30 8.62 -22.29
CA GLU A 70 -11.66 9.58 -23.34
C GLU A 70 -11.52 11.05 -22.90
N THR A 71 -11.48 11.35 -21.59
CA THR A 71 -11.32 12.70 -21.06
C THR A 71 -9.89 13.09 -20.74
N LEU A 72 -8.95 12.14 -20.82
CA LEU A 72 -7.52 12.39 -20.64
C LEU A 72 -7.01 13.18 -21.85
N LYS A 73 -6.90 14.50 -21.68
CA LYS A 73 -6.20 15.35 -22.63
C LYS A 73 -4.77 15.53 -22.15
N PRO A 74 -3.75 15.30 -22.99
CA PRO A 74 -2.40 15.70 -22.67
C PRO A 74 -2.42 17.17 -22.26
N LEU A 75 -1.89 17.46 -21.10
CA LEU A 75 -1.69 18.86 -20.72
C LEU A 75 -0.69 19.45 -21.73
N ASP A 76 -0.98 20.62 -22.27
CA ASP A 76 -0.02 21.41 -23.07
C ASP A 76 1.16 21.92 -22.20
N SER A 77 1.53 21.14 -21.18
CA SER A 77 2.65 21.42 -20.33
C SER A 77 3.92 20.94 -21.03
N HIS A 78 4.86 21.84 -21.21
CA HIS A 78 6.21 21.51 -21.74
C HIS A 78 7.00 20.60 -20.79
N ARG A 79 6.39 20.08 -19.73
CA ARG A 79 7.03 19.28 -18.72
C ARG A 79 7.07 17.83 -19.15
N LYS A 80 8.26 17.38 -19.54
CA LYS A 80 8.52 15.99 -19.89
C LYS A 80 9.09 15.25 -18.69
N LEU A 81 8.55 14.07 -18.42
CA LEU A 81 9.00 13.17 -17.38
C LEU A 81 9.71 11.97 -18.01
N GLN A 82 10.84 11.57 -17.45
CA GLN A 82 11.54 10.38 -17.85
C GLN A 82 11.16 9.22 -16.92
N ILE A 83 10.50 8.19 -17.46
CA ILE A 83 10.15 6.99 -16.71
C ILE A 83 11.18 5.91 -17.04
N LYS A 84 11.92 5.46 -16.03
CA LYS A 84 12.85 4.35 -16.10
C LYS A 84 12.16 3.06 -15.65
N PHE A 85 12.48 1.96 -16.29
CA PHE A 85 11.95 0.64 -15.99
C PHE A 85 13.06 -0.25 -15.43
N ALA A 86 12.74 -0.93 -14.33
CA ALA A 86 13.59 -1.93 -13.71
C ALA A 86 12.80 -3.24 -13.51
N GLY A 87 13.41 -4.35 -13.90
CA GLY A 87 12.86 -5.69 -13.68
C GLY A 87 13.80 -6.51 -12.82
N GLN A 88 13.27 -7.14 -11.78
CA GLN A 88 13.99 -8.02 -10.87
C GLN A 88 13.24 -9.35 -10.70
N VAL A 89 13.97 -10.39 -10.40
CA VAL A 89 13.44 -11.73 -10.13
C VAL A 89 14.04 -12.23 -8.83
N SER A 90 13.20 -12.82 -7.97
CA SER A 90 13.66 -13.49 -6.76
C SER A 90 14.59 -14.65 -7.11
N THR A 91 15.61 -14.88 -6.29
CA THR A 91 16.57 -16.01 -6.45
C THR A 91 15.91 -17.39 -6.44
N MET A 92 14.67 -17.50 -5.93
CA MET A 92 13.90 -18.74 -5.89
C MET A 92 13.09 -19.01 -7.17
N LEU A 93 13.06 -18.06 -8.10
CA LEU A 93 12.32 -18.13 -9.36
C LEU A 93 13.33 -18.17 -10.51
N ASP A 94 13.41 -19.27 -11.23
CA ASP A 94 14.33 -19.45 -12.36
C ASP A 94 13.77 -18.83 -13.64
N TRP A 95 13.52 -17.55 -13.56
CA TRP A 95 13.07 -16.72 -14.69
C TRP A 95 14.09 -15.64 -15.02
N SER A 96 14.03 -15.16 -16.24
CA SER A 96 14.68 -13.92 -16.69
C SER A 96 13.59 -12.91 -16.98
N PHE A 97 13.66 -11.73 -16.33
CA PHE A 97 12.68 -10.66 -16.51
C PHE A 97 13.37 -9.33 -16.76
N LYS A 98 13.12 -8.75 -17.92
CA LYS A 98 13.81 -7.51 -18.35
C LYS A 98 12.83 -6.58 -19.07
N PRO A 99 12.93 -5.26 -18.86
CA PRO A 99 12.22 -4.30 -19.69
C PRO A 99 12.84 -4.28 -21.10
N GLU A 100 12.00 -4.21 -22.13
CA GLU A 100 12.47 -4.01 -23.50
C GLU A 100 12.99 -2.58 -23.70
N GLN A 101 12.31 -1.62 -23.06
CA GLN A 101 12.69 -0.21 -23.06
C GLN A 101 13.26 0.16 -21.70
N ARG A 102 14.45 0.73 -21.67
CA ARG A 102 15.06 1.16 -20.41
C ARG A 102 14.40 2.40 -19.83
N HIS A 103 13.92 3.28 -20.69
CA HIS A 103 13.20 4.50 -20.31
C HIS A 103 12.28 4.96 -21.42
N VAL A 104 11.24 5.69 -21.04
CA VAL A 104 10.30 6.36 -21.94
C VAL A 104 10.08 7.78 -21.44
N THR A 105 9.95 8.72 -22.35
CA THR A 105 9.60 10.10 -22.01
C THR A 105 8.10 10.28 -22.19
N VAL A 106 7.44 10.75 -21.13
CA VAL A 106 5.98 10.92 -21.10
C VAL A 106 5.61 12.33 -20.65
N VAL A 107 4.39 12.75 -21.02
CA VAL A 107 3.78 13.99 -20.54
C VAL A 107 2.63 13.63 -19.59
N PRO A 108 2.43 14.35 -18.47
CA PRO A 108 1.26 14.13 -17.61
C PRO A 108 -0.05 14.18 -18.41
N GLY A 109 -0.94 13.20 -18.19
CA GLY A 109 -2.17 13.03 -18.95
C GLY A 109 -2.05 12.19 -20.21
N GLU A 110 -0.83 11.82 -20.64
CA GLU A 110 -0.61 10.94 -21.77
C GLU A 110 -0.54 9.48 -21.32
N THR A 111 -1.27 8.61 -22.03
CA THR A 111 -1.23 7.16 -21.79
C THR A 111 -0.02 6.56 -22.50
N THR A 112 0.70 5.72 -21.81
CA THR A 112 1.93 5.11 -22.31
C THR A 112 1.91 3.59 -22.14
N LEU A 113 2.46 2.91 -23.14
CA LEU A 113 2.60 1.45 -23.16
C LEU A 113 4.09 1.10 -23.11
N ALA A 114 4.45 0.24 -22.16
CA ALA A 114 5.80 -0.32 -22.05
C ALA A 114 5.72 -1.85 -22.05
N PHE A 115 6.77 -2.50 -22.53
CA PHE A 115 6.85 -3.96 -22.61
C PHE A 115 7.97 -4.47 -21.72
N PHE A 116 7.67 -5.58 -21.05
CA PHE A 116 8.66 -6.38 -20.33
C PHE A 116 8.67 -7.78 -20.93
N LYS A 117 9.85 -8.36 -21.02
CA LYS A 117 10.03 -9.72 -21.49
C LYS A 117 10.34 -10.64 -20.32
N ALA A 118 9.53 -11.69 -20.16
CA ALA A 118 9.74 -12.73 -19.19
C ALA A 118 10.10 -14.04 -19.90
N TYR A 119 11.07 -14.78 -19.37
CA TYR A 119 11.51 -16.07 -19.90
C TYR A 119 11.73 -17.06 -18.78
N ASN A 120 11.16 -18.26 -18.91
CA ASN A 120 11.36 -19.37 -17.97
C ASN A 120 12.61 -20.16 -18.36
N ASN A 121 13.67 -20.07 -17.54
CA ASN A 121 14.94 -20.80 -17.79
C ASN A 121 14.86 -22.28 -17.43
N SER A 122 13.84 -22.71 -16.66
CA SER A 122 13.72 -24.08 -16.17
C SER A 122 13.10 -25.03 -17.21
N ASP A 123 13.21 -26.33 -16.92
CA ASP A 123 12.57 -27.40 -17.69
C ASP A 123 11.21 -27.82 -17.12
N LYS A 124 10.63 -26.98 -16.25
CA LYS A 124 9.33 -27.21 -15.58
C LYS A 124 8.48 -25.97 -15.67
N PRO A 125 7.14 -26.10 -15.72
CA PRO A 125 6.27 -24.95 -15.59
C PRO A 125 6.44 -24.33 -14.21
N ILE A 126 6.53 -23.00 -14.14
CA ILE A 126 6.66 -22.26 -12.89
C ILE A 126 5.61 -21.16 -12.87
N VAL A 127 4.99 -20.99 -11.69
CA VAL A 127 4.05 -19.90 -11.43
C VAL A 127 4.76 -18.78 -10.67
N GLY A 128 4.68 -17.58 -11.22
CA GLY A 128 5.23 -16.35 -10.63
C GLY A 128 4.16 -15.32 -10.35
N VAL A 129 4.40 -14.51 -9.34
CA VAL A 129 3.59 -13.33 -9.00
C VAL A 129 4.48 -12.10 -9.01
N ALA A 130 4.03 -11.03 -9.64
CA ALA A 130 4.75 -9.77 -9.70
C ALA A 130 4.23 -8.78 -8.64
N THR A 131 5.17 -8.05 -8.07
CA THR A 131 4.89 -6.80 -7.35
C THR A 131 5.57 -5.64 -8.06
N TYR A 132 5.09 -4.44 -7.86
CA TYR A 132 5.72 -3.26 -8.43
C TYR A 132 5.81 -2.12 -7.41
N ASN A 133 6.77 -1.26 -7.63
CA ASN A 133 7.01 -0.07 -6.82
C ASN A 133 7.37 1.12 -7.71
N VAL A 134 7.01 2.33 -7.28
CA VAL A 134 7.29 3.60 -7.95
C VAL A 134 8.22 4.43 -7.07
N VAL A 135 9.29 4.94 -7.66
CA VAL A 135 10.29 5.79 -6.99
C VAL A 135 10.43 7.09 -7.77
N PRO A 136 10.36 8.26 -7.13
CA PRO A 136 10.13 8.52 -5.71
C PRO A 136 8.69 8.24 -5.26
N GLU A 137 8.51 7.88 -3.98
CA GLU A 137 7.21 7.48 -3.41
C GLU A 137 6.13 8.55 -3.52
N GLN A 138 6.53 9.82 -3.54
CA GLN A 138 5.65 10.97 -3.67
C GLN A 138 4.85 10.97 -4.98
N VAL A 139 5.36 10.30 -6.01
CA VAL A 139 4.70 10.16 -7.32
C VAL A 139 3.61 9.10 -7.32
N ALA A 140 3.67 8.15 -6.38
CA ALA A 140 2.77 7.00 -6.37
C ALA A 140 1.26 7.37 -6.40
N PRO A 141 0.78 8.45 -5.75
CA PRO A 141 -0.61 8.87 -5.85
C PRO A 141 -1.05 9.32 -7.24
N TYR A 142 -0.10 9.78 -8.06
CA TYR A 142 -0.32 10.29 -9.43
C TYR A 142 -0.06 9.23 -10.49
N PHE A 143 0.57 8.11 -10.12
CA PHE A 143 0.84 7.01 -11.04
C PHE A 143 -0.40 6.11 -11.15
N ASN A 144 -1.11 6.22 -12.28
CA ASN A 144 -2.30 5.44 -12.56
C ASN A 144 -1.97 4.35 -13.58
N LYS A 145 -2.21 3.12 -13.15
CA LYS A 145 -2.06 1.94 -13.97
C LYS A 145 -3.42 1.52 -14.51
N ILE A 146 -3.54 1.42 -15.82
CA ILE A 146 -4.77 1.03 -16.51
C ILE A 146 -4.86 -0.48 -16.59
N GLN A 147 -3.79 -1.13 -17.04
CA GLN A 147 -3.73 -2.56 -17.17
C GLN A 147 -2.34 -3.08 -16.80
N CYS A 148 -2.30 -4.18 -16.07
CA CYS A 148 -1.06 -4.83 -15.67
C CYS A 148 -1.30 -6.30 -15.34
N PHE A 149 -0.30 -7.09 -15.62
CA PHE A 149 -0.21 -8.51 -15.25
C PHE A 149 0.17 -8.75 -13.77
N CYS A 150 0.37 -7.70 -12.97
CA CYS A 150 1.05 -7.79 -11.69
C CYS A 150 0.26 -8.44 -10.55
N PHE A 151 -1.04 -8.61 -10.68
CA PHE A 151 -1.86 -9.16 -9.58
C PHE A 151 -2.34 -10.57 -9.83
N ASP A 152 -2.17 -11.06 -11.05
CA ASP A 152 -2.54 -12.42 -11.42
C ASP A 152 -1.31 -13.31 -11.36
N GLU A 153 -1.52 -14.56 -10.97
CA GLU A 153 -0.51 -15.58 -11.05
C GLU A 153 -0.22 -15.86 -12.54
N GLN A 154 1.05 -15.71 -12.93
CA GLN A 154 1.49 -15.98 -14.29
C GLN A 154 2.21 -17.32 -14.30
N GLN A 155 1.72 -18.27 -15.11
CA GLN A 155 2.37 -19.53 -15.36
C GLN A 155 3.10 -19.46 -16.68
N LEU A 156 4.39 -19.76 -16.68
CA LEU A 156 5.19 -19.93 -17.88
C LEU A 156 5.58 -21.41 -18.03
N GLU A 157 5.37 -21.94 -19.22
CA GLU A 157 5.80 -23.28 -19.60
C GLU A 157 7.34 -23.36 -19.70
N PRO A 158 7.93 -24.56 -19.72
CA PRO A 158 9.37 -24.73 -19.86
C PRO A 158 9.92 -24.02 -21.10
N LYS A 159 10.94 -23.17 -20.92
CA LYS A 159 11.59 -22.41 -22.01
C LYS A 159 10.68 -21.44 -22.76
N GLU A 160 9.53 -21.14 -22.20
CA GLU A 160 8.60 -20.17 -22.77
C GLU A 160 9.07 -18.73 -22.53
N ASP A 161 8.92 -17.90 -23.56
CA ASP A 161 9.07 -16.44 -23.47
C ASP A 161 7.72 -15.76 -23.75
N ILE A 162 7.46 -14.69 -22.97
CA ILE A 162 6.22 -13.91 -23.10
C ILE A 162 6.52 -12.42 -22.97
N ASP A 163 5.85 -11.63 -23.79
CA ASP A 163 5.86 -10.17 -23.69
C ASP A 163 4.72 -9.71 -22.78
N MET A 164 5.05 -8.93 -21.76
CA MET A 164 4.13 -8.46 -20.75
C MET A 164 3.92 -6.94 -20.91
N PRO A 165 2.77 -6.50 -21.44
CA PRO A 165 2.48 -5.08 -21.60
C PRO A 165 2.10 -4.44 -20.27
N VAL A 166 2.59 -3.23 -20.03
CA VAL A 166 2.20 -2.35 -18.92
C VAL A 166 1.62 -1.06 -19.51
N PHE A 167 0.34 -0.84 -19.27
CA PHE A 167 -0.36 0.35 -19.72
C PHE A 167 -0.65 1.28 -18.54
N PHE A 168 -0.12 2.51 -18.60
CA PHE A 168 -0.19 3.45 -17.49
C PHE A 168 -0.24 4.90 -17.98
N PHE A 169 -0.57 5.82 -17.08
CA PHE A 169 -0.44 7.26 -17.28
C PHE A 169 -0.09 7.96 -15.96
N ILE A 170 0.47 9.15 -16.07
CA ILE A 170 0.66 10.06 -14.93
C ILE A 170 -0.52 11.02 -14.89
N ASP A 171 -1.15 11.16 -13.71
CA ASP A 171 -2.29 12.05 -13.54
C ASP A 171 -1.91 13.50 -13.91
N PRO A 172 -2.74 14.23 -14.67
CA PRO A 172 -2.51 15.64 -14.97
C PRO A 172 -2.32 16.52 -13.73
N GLU A 173 -2.92 16.14 -12.59
CA GLU A 173 -2.75 16.84 -11.31
C GLU A 173 -1.29 16.89 -10.83
N PHE A 174 -0.45 15.95 -11.27
CA PHE A 174 0.98 15.95 -11.03
C PHE A 174 1.67 17.24 -11.47
N ALA A 175 1.23 17.81 -12.59
CA ALA A 175 1.83 19.04 -13.13
C ALA A 175 1.45 20.29 -12.34
N ASN A 176 0.40 20.23 -11.53
CA ASN A 176 -0.12 21.34 -10.74
C ASN A 176 0.33 21.30 -9.27
N ASP A 177 0.99 20.22 -8.84
CA ASP A 177 1.46 20.08 -7.47
C ASP A 177 2.87 20.66 -7.32
N PRO A 178 3.06 21.72 -6.50
CA PRO A 178 4.37 22.34 -6.27
C PRO A 178 5.40 21.37 -5.66
N LEU A 179 4.95 20.32 -4.95
CA LEU A 179 5.84 19.31 -4.36
C LEU A 179 6.47 18.40 -5.41
N MET A 180 5.89 18.39 -6.62
CA MET A 180 6.37 17.58 -7.73
C MET A 180 7.29 18.34 -8.68
N ASP A 181 7.52 19.65 -8.47
CA ASP A 181 8.25 20.50 -9.40
C ASP A 181 9.68 20.04 -9.69
N ASP A 182 10.37 19.52 -8.71
CA ASP A 182 11.75 19.05 -8.83
C ASP A 182 11.85 17.62 -9.40
N ILE A 183 10.72 16.92 -9.57
CA ILE A 183 10.74 15.52 -10.02
C ILE A 183 10.64 15.46 -11.53
N THR A 184 11.73 15.09 -12.17
CA THR A 184 11.82 14.89 -13.63
C THR A 184 12.02 13.42 -14.02
N GLU A 185 12.38 12.59 -13.06
CA GLU A 185 12.68 11.17 -13.27
C GLU A 185 11.87 10.30 -12.31
N ILE A 186 11.23 9.28 -12.86
CA ILE A 186 10.43 8.30 -12.11
C ILE A 186 10.94 6.91 -12.46
N THR A 187 11.14 6.05 -11.47
CA THR A 187 11.52 4.66 -11.70
C THR A 187 10.36 3.72 -11.35
N LEU A 188 9.92 2.94 -12.31
CA LEU A 188 8.96 1.86 -12.14
C LEU A 188 9.72 0.54 -12.05
N SER A 189 9.69 -0.07 -10.87
CA SER A 189 10.39 -1.31 -10.58
C SER A 189 9.41 -2.45 -10.41
N TYR A 190 9.61 -3.55 -11.13
CA TYR A 190 8.86 -4.79 -10.97
C TYR A 190 9.73 -5.87 -10.36
N THR A 191 9.17 -6.64 -9.45
CA THR A 191 9.84 -7.80 -8.85
C THR A 191 8.95 -9.02 -8.93
N PHE A 192 9.43 -10.09 -9.55
CA PHE A 192 8.75 -11.38 -9.59
C PHE A 192 9.20 -12.30 -8.46
N PHE A 193 8.23 -12.96 -7.85
CA PHE A 193 8.41 -13.99 -6.82
C PHE A 193 7.78 -15.29 -7.30
N LYS A 194 8.33 -16.40 -6.83
CA LYS A 194 7.70 -17.70 -7.05
C LYS A 194 6.41 -17.76 -6.23
N ALA A 195 5.29 -18.05 -6.90
CA ALA A 195 4.03 -18.31 -6.21
C ALA A 195 4.19 -19.57 -5.36
N SER A 196 3.82 -19.49 -4.07
CA SER A 196 3.74 -20.67 -3.21
C SER A 196 2.50 -21.44 -3.64
N GLY A 197 2.70 -22.53 -4.36
CA GLY A 197 1.59 -23.40 -4.77
C GLY A 197 0.79 -23.85 -3.55
N ARG A 198 -0.54 -23.71 -3.63
CA ARG A 198 -1.47 -24.43 -2.76
C ARG A 198 -1.50 -25.89 -3.12
#